data_2d1fa7b3cff4f73b2a91db255b26400b
#
_entry.id   2d1fa7b3cff4f73b2a91db255b26400b
#
_cell.length_a   1.000
_cell.length_b   1.000
_cell.length_c   1.000
_cell.angle_alpha   90.00
_cell.angle_beta   90.00
_cell.angle_gamma   90.00
#
_symmetry.space_group_name_H-M   'P 1'
#
loop_
_entity.id
_entity.type
_entity.pdbx_description
1 polymer ?
#
loop_
_entity_poly.entity_id
_entity_poly.type
_entity_poly.pdbx_seq_one_letter_code
_entity_poly.pdbx_strand_id
1 'polypeptide(L)'
;MPMRMPQTAVALPGSAAYETAREASGTSLAPAAAPLDMLMGETHGWQTMLMGEAFLVDTQQSGPRGGDKLFSTNWGMFRASRDLAGGIFAFRTMLSLEPATVTERRYPLLFQTGETAFGRVLVDAQHPHNFFMELALEYTRPLSPRSSFTIYGGPVGDIALGPVAYPHRVSSTGFEFAAPLAHHWEDSTHIARSVVTGALSWRAWRWEASAFNGQEPGENRWNLPLPPVDSWASRLSWSPSARIVAQASVGRLRRPEATAVNDVVRATASITYACSHDASPDRDWWAASLIWGRNHFTAPAPRNSDAYTAEATRHFARVHDLFGRIERLNNDELFTRGLTIQQALAQPEQLGYWINALTLGYAREIPSLPHLRSSLGASFATYLVPAPVRAVYGQHPLGVQVFLRLRLR
;
A
#
# COMPACT_ATOMS: atom_id res chain seq x y z
N MET A 1 -27.85 16.90 -4.10
CA MET A 1 -26.95 17.84 -4.79
C MET A 1 -25.53 17.51 -4.33
N PRO A 2 -24.59 17.19 -5.21
CA PRO A 2 -23.20 17.03 -4.80
C PRO A 2 -22.69 18.40 -4.35
N MET A 3 -22.29 18.49 -3.07
CA MET A 3 -21.69 19.69 -2.51
C MET A 3 -20.33 19.90 -3.17
N ARG A 4 -20.22 20.91 -4.04
CA ARG A 4 -18.91 21.40 -4.49
C ARG A 4 -18.18 21.90 -3.25
N MET A 5 -16.96 21.39 -3.05
CA MET A 5 -16.01 22.00 -2.11
C MET A 5 -16.05 23.52 -2.31
N PRO A 6 -16.20 24.34 -1.25
CA PRO A 6 -16.01 25.76 -1.40
C PRO A 6 -14.60 25.95 -1.99
N GLN A 7 -14.44 26.83 -2.98
CA GLN A 7 -13.15 27.29 -3.45
C GLN A 7 -12.50 28.08 -2.30
N THR A 8 -12.01 27.34 -1.30
CA THR A 8 -11.13 27.89 -0.28
C THR A 8 -9.88 28.38 -0.98
N ALA A 9 -9.40 29.54 -0.59
CA ALA A 9 -8.15 30.13 -1.03
C ALA A 9 -7.12 29.02 -1.24
N VAL A 10 -6.48 28.98 -2.42
CA VAL A 10 -5.54 27.92 -2.82
C VAL A 10 -4.57 27.68 -1.69
N ALA A 11 -4.72 26.57 -0.97
CA ALA A 11 -3.91 26.26 0.18
C ALA A 11 -2.43 26.17 -0.27
N LEU A 12 -1.54 26.86 0.43
CA LEU A 12 -0.14 26.94 0.04
C LEU A 12 0.61 25.66 0.43
N PRO A 13 1.52 25.16 -0.40
CA PRO A 13 2.37 24.03 -0.04
C PRO A 13 3.07 24.24 1.31
N GLY A 14 3.04 23.21 2.17
CA GLY A 14 3.54 23.24 3.54
C GLY A 14 2.54 23.76 4.59
N SER A 15 1.42 24.36 4.19
CA SER A 15 0.36 24.75 5.15
C SER A 15 -0.37 23.50 5.67
N ALA A 16 -0.92 23.60 6.90
CA ALA A 16 -1.66 22.48 7.51
C ALA A 16 -2.79 21.98 6.61
N ALA A 17 -3.61 22.86 6.04
CA ALA A 17 -4.71 22.49 5.17
C ALA A 17 -4.25 21.81 3.86
N TYR A 18 -3.12 22.24 3.29
CA TYR A 18 -2.57 21.64 2.08
C TYR A 18 -2.04 20.22 2.36
N GLU A 19 -1.33 20.03 3.46
CA GLU A 19 -0.74 18.75 3.81
C GLU A 19 -1.82 17.73 4.18
N THR A 20 -2.75 18.08 5.06
CA THR A 20 -3.83 17.16 5.49
C THR A 20 -4.79 16.76 4.36
N ALA A 21 -4.93 17.58 3.31
CA ALA A 21 -5.73 17.25 2.14
C ALA A 21 -5.06 16.26 1.18
N ARG A 22 -3.77 15.98 1.36
CA ARG A 22 -2.95 15.12 0.48
C ARG A 22 -2.48 13.83 1.14
N GLU A 23 -2.72 13.68 2.44
CA GLU A 23 -2.37 12.45 3.14
C GLU A 23 -3.19 11.29 2.60
N ALA A 24 -2.49 10.22 2.29
CA ALA A 24 -3.06 8.98 1.74
C ALA A 24 -3.01 7.87 2.78
N SER A 25 -2.01 6.99 2.76
CA SER A 25 -1.80 6.02 3.85
C SER A 25 -0.96 6.65 4.97
N GLY A 26 -1.43 6.60 6.21
CA GLY A 26 -0.79 7.30 7.33
C GLY A 26 -0.52 8.77 6.99
N THR A 27 0.73 9.19 7.17
CA THR A 27 1.19 10.56 6.89
C THR A 27 1.83 10.72 5.51
N SER A 28 1.84 9.67 4.66
CA SER A 28 2.41 9.71 3.31
C SER A 28 1.60 10.63 2.37
N LEU A 29 2.30 11.29 1.45
CA LEU A 29 1.70 12.30 0.58
C LEU A 29 1.43 11.76 -0.82
N ALA A 30 0.20 11.94 -1.31
CA ALA A 30 -0.14 11.80 -2.73
C ALA A 30 0.07 13.12 -3.49
N PRO A 31 0.28 13.10 -4.82
CA PRO A 31 0.21 14.30 -5.64
C PRO A 31 -1.14 15.01 -5.45
N ALA A 32 -1.15 16.33 -5.28
CA ALA A 32 -2.40 17.08 -5.09
C ALA A 32 -3.34 17.02 -6.31
N ALA A 33 -2.81 16.67 -7.49
CA ALA A 33 -3.59 16.43 -8.71
C ALA A 33 -4.11 14.99 -8.82
N ALA A 34 -3.85 14.11 -7.83
CA ALA A 34 -4.40 12.76 -7.83
C ALA A 34 -5.93 12.80 -7.67
N PRO A 35 -6.67 12.09 -8.53
CA PRO A 35 -8.11 11.96 -8.35
C PRO A 35 -8.39 11.04 -7.16
N LEU A 36 -9.41 11.39 -6.38
CA LEU A 36 -9.84 10.62 -5.23
C LEU A 36 -11.35 10.41 -5.29
N ASP A 37 -11.78 9.15 -5.25
CA ASP A 37 -13.17 8.77 -5.05
C ASP A 37 -13.46 8.76 -3.54
N MET A 38 -14.35 9.66 -3.07
CA MET A 38 -14.70 9.77 -1.67
C MET A 38 -16.06 10.42 -1.46
N LEU A 39 -16.74 10.05 -0.41
CA LEU A 39 -17.93 10.73 0.10
C LEU A 39 -17.52 11.72 1.18
N MET A 40 -17.90 12.98 1.00
CA MET A 40 -17.63 14.05 1.96
C MET A 40 -18.92 14.47 2.66
N GLY A 41 -18.83 14.74 3.95
CA GLY A 41 -19.95 15.25 4.74
C GLY A 41 -19.49 16.27 5.78
N GLU A 42 -20.41 17.00 6.33
CA GLU A 42 -20.18 17.92 7.45
C GLU A 42 -21.30 17.75 8.49
N THR A 43 -20.94 17.60 9.75
CA THR A 43 -21.87 17.52 10.86
C THR A 43 -21.28 18.10 12.13
N HIS A 44 -22.01 19.04 12.76
CA HIS A 44 -21.60 19.68 14.03
C HIS A 44 -20.15 20.20 14.05
N GLY A 45 -19.68 20.79 12.94
CA GLY A 45 -18.33 21.31 12.79
C GLY A 45 -17.24 20.25 12.58
N TRP A 46 -17.63 18.99 12.35
CA TRP A 46 -16.75 17.92 11.87
C TRP A 46 -16.88 17.76 10.37
N GLN A 47 -15.77 17.78 9.68
CA GLN A 47 -15.70 17.33 8.30
C GLN A 47 -15.45 15.82 8.29
N THR A 48 -16.27 15.08 7.56
CA THR A 48 -16.15 13.62 7.46
C THR A 48 -15.83 13.21 6.04
N MET A 49 -15.02 12.18 5.90
CA MET A 49 -14.66 11.56 4.64
C MET A 49 -14.84 10.06 4.78
N LEU A 50 -15.46 9.44 3.79
CA LEU A 50 -15.61 7.99 3.67
C LEU A 50 -15.07 7.56 2.31
N MET A 51 -14.15 6.62 2.30
CA MET A 51 -13.60 5.95 1.13
C MET A 51 -13.77 4.45 1.30
N GLY A 52 -13.79 3.72 0.21
CA GLY A 52 -13.78 2.26 0.31
C GLY A 52 -13.83 1.60 -1.05
N GLU A 53 -13.26 0.41 -1.07
CA GLU A 53 -13.18 -0.40 -2.27
C GLU A 53 -13.33 -1.88 -1.93
N ALA A 54 -14.00 -2.62 -2.81
CA ALA A 54 -14.10 -4.06 -2.72
C ALA A 54 -13.95 -4.69 -4.11
N PHE A 55 -13.19 -5.76 -4.17
CA PHE A 55 -13.04 -6.59 -5.36
C PHE A 55 -13.61 -7.98 -5.10
N LEU A 56 -14.30 -8.52 -6.07
CA LEU A 56 -14.54 -9.97 -6.20
C LEU A 56 -13.64 -10.46 -7.33
N VAL A 57 -12.68 -11.31 -7.01
CA VAL A 57 -11.60 -11.71 -7.92
C VAL A 57 -11.63 -13.22 -8.14
N ASP A 58 -11.62 -13.64 -9.40
CA ASP A 58 -11.26 -14.98 -9.81
C ASP A 58 -9.82 -14.96 -10.35
N THR A 59 -8.90 -15.61 -9.64
CA THR A 59 -7.48 -15.73 -10.05
C THR A 59 -7.16 -17.11 -10.54
N GLN A 60 -6.41 -17.19 -11.64
CA GLN A 60 -5.91 -18.41 -12.26
C GLN A 60 -4.40 -18.25 -12.43
N GLN A 61 -3.62 -19.03 -11.67
CA GLN A 61 -2.15 -19.03 -11.73
C GLN A 61 -1.68 -20.36 -12.32
N SER A 62 -0.89 -20.32 -13.38
CA SER A 62 -0.45 -21.50 -14.12
C SER A 62 0.81 -22.16 -13.53
N GLY A 63 1.15 -23.34 -14.05
CA GLY A 63 2.38 -24.06 -13.71
C GLY A 63 2.26 -24.94 -12.46
N PRO A 64 3.34 -25.69 -12.11
CA PRO A 64 3.32 -26.63 -10.99
C PRO A 64 3.05 -26.00 -9.62
N ARG A 65 3.31 -24.70 -9.48
CA ARG A 65 3.05 -23.92 -8.25
C ARG A 65 1.86 -23.00 -8.36
N GLY A 66 1.15 -23.06 -9.46
CA GLY A 66 -0.07 -22.30 -9.69
C GLY A 66 -1.22 -22.73 -8.78
N GLY A 67 -2.34 -22.11 -8.99
CA GLY A 67 -3.59 -22.37 -8.27
C GLY A 67 -4.67 -21.40 -8.72
N ASP A 68 -5.91 -21.72 -8.38
CA ASP A 68 -7.07 -20.92 -8.68
C ASP A 68 -7.85 -20.60 -7.41
N LYS A 69 -8.53 -19.47 -7.38
CA LYS A 69 -9.40 -19.09 -6.26
C LYS A 69 -10.32 -17.93 -6.61
N LEU A 70 -11.56 -18.03 -6.12
CA LEU A 70 -12.48 -16.91 -6.01
C LEU A 70 -12.40 -16.35 -4.59
N PHE A 71 -12.12 -15.05 -4.46
CA PHE A 71 -11.97 -14.35 -3.18
C PHE A 71 -12.35 -12.88 -3.30
N SER A 72 -12.44 -12.20 -2.16
CA SER A 72 -12.65 -10.75 -2.17
C SER A 72 -11.58 -10.05 -1.33
N THR A 73 -10.89 -9.09 -1.93
CA THR A 73 -10.12 -8.08 -1.22
C THR A 73 -10.98 -6.84 -1.03
N ASN A 74 -10.84 -6.16 0.11
CA ASN A 74 -11.67 -5.02 0.43
C ASN A 74 -11.11 -4.18 1.56
N TRP A 75 -11.48 -2.90 1.57
CA TRP A 75 -11.21 -2.00 2.67
C TRP A 75 -12.20 -0.84 2.69
N GLY A 76 -12.40 -0.25 3.88
CA GLY A 76 -13.17 0.96 4.09
C GLY A 76 -12.44 1.88 5.06
N MET A 77 -12.30 3.15 4.70
CA MET A 77 -11.63 4.18 5.49
C MET A 77 -12.61 5.29 5.85
N PHE A 78 -12.60 5.69 7.11
CA PHE A 78 -13.32 6.85 7.62
C PHE A 78 -12.36 7.82 8.27
N ARG A 79 -12.48 9.11 7.94
CA ARG A 79 -11.79 10.22 8.58
C ARG A 79 -12.80 11.25 9.06
N ALA A 80 -12.67 11.68 10.32
CA ALA A 80 -13.40 12.83 10.85
C ALA A 80 -12.39 13.87 11.35
N SER A 81 -12.50 15.11 10.90
CA SER A 81 -11.58 16.18 11.27
C SER A 81 -12.31 17.47 11.62
N ARG A 82 -11.69 18.26 12.49
CA ARG A 82 -12.20 19.59 12.88
C ARG A 82 -11.07 20.49 13.31
N ASP A 83 -11.32 21.78 13.27
CA ASP A 83 -10.42 22.76 13.87
C ASP A 83 -10.44 22.65 15.40
N LEU A 84 -9.27 22.56 16.01
CA LEU A 84 -9.08 22.44 17.44
C LEU A 84 -7.78 23.15 17.87
N ALA A 85 -7.88 24.05 18.85
CA ALA A 85 -6.72 24.70 19.48
C ALA A 85 -5.72 25.31 18.47
N GLY A 86 -6.21 25.88 17.38
CA GLY A 86 -5.38 26.54 16.34
C GLY A 86 -4.70 25.57 15.39
N GLY A 87 -5.13 24.33 15.32
CA GLY A 87 -4.71 23.32 14.37
C GLY A 87 -5.88 22.49 13.89
N ILE A 88 -5.61 21.43 13.12
CA ILE A 88 -6.58 20.48 12.59
C ILE A 88 -6.40 19.15 13.35
N PHE A 89 -7.43 18.76 14.09
CA PHE A 89 -7.49 17.44 14.73
C PHE A 89 -8.24 16.47 13.81
N ALA A 90 -7.77 15.24 13.68
CA ALA A 90 -8.46 14.20 12.95
C ALA A 90 -8.42 12.85 13.70
N PHE A 91 -9.52 12.12 13.59
CA PHE A 91 -9.62 10.69 13.86
C PHE A 91 -9.64 9.96 12.53
N ARG A 92 -8.89 8.85 12.43
CA ARG A 92 -8.77 8.02 11.22
C ARG A 92 -8.96 6.55 11.59
N THR A 93 -9.72 5.85 10.77
CA THR A 93 -9.86 4.39 10.87
C THR A 93 -9.98 3.79 9.48
N MET A 94 -9.32 2.66 9.27
CA MET A 94 -9.43 1.83 8.09
C MET A 94 -9.62 0.38 8.51
N LEU A 95 -10.63 -0.27 7.95
CA LEU A 95 -11.02 -1.63 8.28
C LEU A 95 -11.07 -2.48 7.00
N SER A 96 -10.80 -3.78 7.13
CA SER A 96 -10.95 -4.75 6.04
C SER A 96 -11.71 -5.99 6.53
N LEU A 97 -12.56 -6.52 5.68
CA LEU A 97 -13.25 -7.79 5.90
C LEU A 97 -12.53 -8.97 5.22
N GLU A 98 -11.31 -8.77 4.70
CA GLU A 98 -10.53 -9.84 4.09
C GLU A 98 -10.32 -11.07 5.00
N PRO A 99 -10.17 -10.92 6.34
CA PRO A 99 -10.11 -12.11 7.21
C PRO A 99 -11.31 -13.05 7.12
N ALA A 100 -12.48 -12.53 6.64
CA ALA A 100 -13.68 -13.31 6.41
C ALA A 100 -13.86 -13.70 4.92
N THR A 101 -13.36 -12.90 3.98
CA THR A 101 -13.61 -13.05 2.55
C THR A 101 -12.47 -13.72 1.78
N VAL A 102 -11.29 -13.83 2.37
CA VAL A 102 -10.15 -14.60 1.88
C VAL A 102 -10.05 -15.89 2.69
N THR A 103 -10.76 -16.92 2.25
CA THR A 103 -10.74 -18.24 2.89
C THR A 103 -9.34 -18.85 2.89
N GLU A 104 -9.05 -19.83 3.76
CA GLU A 104 -7.74 -20.46 3.91
C GLU A 104 -6.59 -19.47 4.23
N ARG A 105 -6.91 -18.25 4.64
CA ARG A 105 -5.96 -17.17 4.98
C ARG A 105 -4.95 -16.86 3.88
N ARG A 106 -5.30 -17.10 2.60
CA ARG A 106 -4.43 -16.87 1.45
C ARG A 106 -5.19 -16.86 0.13
N TYR A 107 -4.62 -16.24 -0.89
CA TYR A 107 -4.99 -16.41 -2.29
C TYR A 107 -3.74 -16.62 -3.16
N PRO A 108 -3.84 -17.42 -4.26
CA PRO A 108 -2.70 -17.68 -5.14
C PRO A 108 -2.16 -16.41 -5.80
N LEU A 109 -0.84 -16.23 -5.70
CA LEU A 109 -0.10 -15.17 -6.37
C LEU A 109 1.34 -15.67 -6.56
N LEU A 110 1.70 -16.07 -7.77
CA LEU A 110 3.03 -16.63 -8.06
C LEU A 110 4.15 -15.67 -7.65
N PHE A 111 5.20 -16.23 -7.03
CA PHE A 111 6.41 -15.55 -6.54
C PHE A 111 6.19 -14.61 -5.35
N GLN A 112 4.99 -14.52 -4.80
CA GLN A 112 4.78 -13.79 -3.55
C GLN A 112 5.31 -14.60 -2.37
N THR A 113 5.98 -13.91 -1.43
CA THR A 113 6.59 -14.48 -0.22
C THR A 113 6.46 -13.51 0.94
N GLY A 114 6.98 -13.88 2.13
CA GLY A 114 7.11 -13.00 3.28
C GLY A 114 6.14 -13.29 4.43
N GLU A 115 5.28 -14.31 4.33
CA GLU A 115 4.20 -14.51 5.30
C GLU A 115 3.99 -15.96 5.70
N THR A 116 3.11 -16.16 6.69
CA THR A 116 2.72 -17.49 7.16
C THR A 116 1.20 -17.67 7.24
N ALA A 117 0.74 -18.91 7.12
CA ALA A 117 -0.62 -19.32 7.44
C ALA A 117 -0.62 -20.72 8.05
N PHE A 118 -1.41 -20.91 9.13
CA PHE A 118 -1.49 -22.19 9.86
C PHE A 118 -0.11 -22.72 10.32
N GLY A 119 0.79 -21.81 10.74
CA GLY A 119 2.14 -22.12 11.20
C GLY A 119 3.10 -22.55 10.09
N ARG A 120 2.77 -22.31 8.82
CA ARG A 120 3.57 -22.66 7.66
C ARG A 120 3.86 -21.44 6.79
N VAL A 121 5.05 -21.42 6.19
CA VAL A 121 5.49 -20.37 5.27
C VAL A 121 4.62 -20.35 4.02
N LEU A 122 4.12 -19.19 3.65
CA LEU A 122 3.46 -18.94 2.38
C LEU A 122 4.49 -18.57 1.33
N VAL A 123 4.46 -19.29 0.22
CA VAL A 123 5.14 -18.95 -1.03
C VAL A 123 4.15 -19.17 -2.16
N ASP A 124 4.16 -18.31 -3.16
CA ASP A 124 3.19 -18.30 -4.27
C ASP A 124 1.76 -18.02 -3.79
N ALA A 125 1.64 -17.28 -2.71
CA ALA A 125 0.36 -16.90 -2.15
C ALA A 125 0.50 -15.62 -1.32
N GLN A 126 -0.53 -14.78 -1.34
CA GLN A 126 -0.68 -13.59 -0.52
C GLN A 126 -1.69 -13.86 0.60
N HIS A 127 -1.38 -13.37 1.80
CA HIS A 127 -2.29 -13.36 2.95
C HIS A 127 -3.34 -12.24 2.85
N PRO A 128 -4.45 -12.31 3.61
CA PRO A 128 -5.41 -11.21 3.74
C PRO A 128 -4.86 -10.06 4.60
N HIS A 129 -5.34 -8.87 4.38
CA HIS A 129 -5.16 -7.75 5.31
C HIS A 129 -5.77 -8.05 6.69
N ASN A 130 -5.31 -7.33 7.70
CA ASN A 130 -5.92 -7.37 9.02
C ASN A 130 -7.26 -6.62 9.03
N PHE A 131 -8.17 -7.01 9.93
CA PHE A 131 -9.41 -6.27 10.13
C PHE A 131 -9.14 -4.80 10.48
N PHE A 132 -8.22 -4.55 11.41
CA PHE A 132 -7.77 -3.19 11.70
C PHE A 132 -6.53 -2.87 10.86
N MET A 133 -6.71 -2.06 9.82
CA MET A 133 -5.61 -1.56 8.97
C MET A 133 -5.10 -0.20 9.47
N GLU A 134 -5.97 0.67 9.97
CA GLU A 134 -5.63 1.92 10.63
C GLU A 134 -6.61 2.22 11.77
N LEU A 135 -6.09 2.68 12.89
CA LEU A 135 -6.85 3.29 13.98
C LEU A 135 -5.92 4.31 14.64
N ALA A 136 -6.10 5.59 14.30
CA ALA A 136 -5.14 6.62 14.63
C ALA A 136 -5.80 7.97 14.95
N LEU A 137 -5.08 8.79 15.69
CA LEU A 137 -5.33 10.20 15.91
C LEU A 137 -4.23 11.00 15.21
N GLU A 138 -4.60 12.16 14.73
CA GLU A 138 -3.71 13.10 14.06
C GLU A 138 -3.99 14.51 14.53
N TYR A 139 -2.95 15.29 14.73
CA TYR A 139 -3.06 16.73 14.99
C TYR A 139 -2.02 17.48 14.18
N THR A 140 -2.48 18.36 13.30
CA THR A 140 -1.62 19.19 12.46
C THR A 140 -1.76 20.65 12.84
N ARG A 141 -0.67 21.24 13.29
CA ARG A 141 -0.60 22.66 13.71
C ARG A 141 0.14 23.51 12.68
N PRO A 142 -0.44 24.61 12.17
CA PRO A 142 0.29 25.56 11.35
C PRO A 142 1.36 26.27 12.20
N LEU A 143 2.58 26.36 11.66
CA LEU A 143 3.69 27.11 12.25
C LEU A 143 3.87 28.46 11.53
N SER A 144 3.56 28.48 10.23
CA SER A 144 3.52 29.66 9.38
C SER A 144 2.58 29.41 8.19
N PRO A 145 2.32 30.39 7.31
CA PRO A 145 1.51 30.15 6.09
C PRO A 145 2.05 29.05 5.16
N ARG A 146 3.33 28.66 5.32
CA ARG A 146 3.99 27.65 4.47
C ARG A 146 4.75 26.58 5.28
N SER A 147 4.40 26.42 6.55
CA SER A 147 4.97 25.36 7.39
C SER A 147 3.96 24.86 8.41
N SER A 148 4.03 23.56 8.71
CA SER A 148 3.19 22.90 9.70
C SER A 148 3.95 21.78 10.40
N PHE A 149 3.50 21.46 11.60
CA PHE A 149 3.93 20.31 12.36
C PHE A 149 2.74 19.36 12.52
N THR A 150 2.95 18.07 12.25
CA THR A 150 1.95 17.02 12.46
C THR A 150 2.46 16.02 13.48
N ILE A 151 1.60 15.59 14.39
CA ILE A 151 1.75 14.40 15.19
C ILE A 151 0.63 13.42 14.81
N TYR A 152 1.01 12.18 14.55
CA TYR A 152 0.11 11.10 14.16
C TYR A 152 0.45 9.86 14.99
N GLY A 153 -0.53 9.07 15.38
CA GLY A 153 -0.26 7.81 16.04
C GLY A 153 -1.49 7.08 16.51
N GLY A 154 -1.29 5.81 16.80
CA GLY A 154 -2.33 4.92 17.24
C GLY A 154 -1.88 3.48 17.42
N PRO A 155 -2.81 2.60 17.85
CA PRO A 155 -2.52 1.17 17.99
C PRO A 155 -2.11 0.49 16.68
N VAL A 156 -2.61 0.98 15.55
CA VAL A 156 -2.26 0.49 14.21
C VAL A 156 -2.33 1.62 13.19
N GLY A 157 -1.40 1.64 12.24
CA GLY A 157 -1.34 2.63 11.15
C GLY A 157 -0.10 2.49 10.29
N ASP A 158 0.03 3.37 9.29
CA ASP A 158 1.20 3.44 8.43
C ASP A 158 2.30 4.30 9.06
N ILE A 159 3.54 4.02 8.72
CA ILE A 159 4.74 4.66 9.27
C ILE A 159 5.48 5.47 8.20
N ALA A 160 6.45 6.27 8.61
CA ALA A 160 7.27 7.06 7.69
C ALA A 160 8.34 6.20 6.98
N LEU A 161 7.91 5.13 6.28
CA LEU A 161 8.77 4.23 5.51
C LEU A 161 8.06 3.81 4.22
N GLY A 162 8.69 4.02 3.09
CA GLY A 162 8.13 3.65 1.79
C GLY A 162 7.29 4.74 1.12
N PRO A 163 6.83 4.48 -0.10
CA PRO A 163 5.85 5.30 -0.81
C PRO A 163 4.47 5.22 -0.13
N VAL A 164 3.48 5.90 -0.68
CA VAL A 164 2.06 5.62 -0.37
C VAL A 164 1.80 4.13 -0.57
N ALA A 165 1.17 3.48 0.38
CA ALA A 165 0.82 2.07 0.32
C ALA A 165 -0.06 1.76 -0.89
N TYR A 166 0.12 0.60 -1.51
CA TYR A 166 -0.52 0.27 -2.79
C TYR A 166 -2.07 0.42 -2.79
N PRO A 167 -2.82 0.18 -1.69
CA PRO A 167 -4.27 0.39 -1.69
C PRO A 167 -4.71 1.86 -1.78
N HIS A 168 -3.78 2.80 -1.61
CA HIS A 168 -4.02 4.25 -1.69
C HIS A 168 -3.14 4.94 -2.74
N ARG A 169 -2.30 4.20 -3.46
CA ARG A 169 -1.38 4.76 -4.43
C ARG A 169 -2.07 4.92 -5.79
N VAL A 170 -2.26 6.16 -6.24
CA VAL A 170 -3.02 6.49 -7.45
C VAL A 170 -2.56 5.75 -8.71
N SER A 171 -1.26 5.42 -8.83
CA SER A 171 -0.73 4.64 -9.96
C SER A 171 -1.10 3.16 -9.88
N SER A 172 -1.45 2.63 -8.71
CA SER A 172 -1.86 1.25 -8.53
C SER A 172 -3.37 1.01 -8.58
N THR A 173 -4.16 2.05 -8.80
CA THR A 173 -5.64 2.00 -8.80
C THR A 173 -6.25 0.83 -9.60
N GLY A 174 -5.61 0.40 -10.69
CA GLY A 174 -6.03 -0.77 -11.46
C GLY A 174 -5.64 -2.12 -10.83
N PHE A 175 -4.75 -2.14 -9.83
CA PHE A 175 -4.12 -3.35 -9.27
C PHE A 175 -4.47 -3.63 -7.80
N GLU A 176 -5.29 -2.80 -7.16
CA GLU A 176 -5.54 -2.87 -5.71
C GLU A 176 -6.18 -4.19 -5.26
N PHE A 177 -6.61 -5.04 -6.19
CA PHE A 177 -7.09 -6.41 -5.90
C PHE A 177 -5.99 -7.38 -5.45
N ALA A 178 -4.70 -7.07 -5.67
CA ALA A 178 -3.58 -7.90 -5.26
C ALA A 178 -2.36 -7.05 -4.91
N ALA A 179 -1.64 -7.44 -3.85
CA ALA A 179 -0.38 -6.80 -3.48
C ALA A 179 0.66 -6.90 -4.61
N PRO A 180 1.53 -5.89 -4.79
CA PRO A 180 2.71 -6.02 -5.62
C PRO A 180 3.60 -7.15 -5.13
N LEU A 181 4.34 -7.83 -6.02
CA LEU A 181 5.36 -8.79 -5.61
C LEU A 181 6.47 -8.13 -4.79
N ALA A 182 6.77 -6.87 -5.10
CA ALA A 182 7.75 -6.04 -4.41
C ALA A 182 7.27 -5.48 -3.05
N HIS A 183 6.06 -5.80 -2.60
CA HIS A 183 5.42 -5.27 -1.40
C HIS A 183 6.33 -5.33 -0.16
N HIS A 184 7.00 -6.46 0.10
CA HIS A 184 7.88 -6.65 1.26
C HIS A 184 9.21 -5.87 1.18
N TRP A 185 9.51 -5.19 0.07
CA TRP A 185 10.64 -4.28 -0.08
C TRP A 185 10.22 -2.81 -0.04
N GLU A 186 8.97 -2.51 -0.37
CA GLU A 186 8.51 -1.16 -0.69
C GLU A 186 7.53 -0.57 0.33
N ASP A 187 6.44 -1.27 0.66
CA ASP A 187 5.31 -0.71 1.40
C ASP A 187 4.57 -1.68 2.34
N SER A 188 5.17 -2.82 2.74
CA SER A 188 4.52 -3.81 3.63
C SER A 188 4.24 -3.28 5.05
N THR A 189 4.88 -2.18 5.44
CA THR A 189 4.75 -1.61 6.78
C THR A 189 3.53 -0.70 6.98
N HIS A 190 2.61 -0.68 6.02
CA HIS A 190 1.40 0.16 6.09
C HIS A 190 0.38 -0.28 7.16
N ILE A 191 0.56 -1.43 7.78
CA ILE A 191 -0.21 -1.93 8.94
C ILE A 191 0.75 -2.22 10.10
N ALA A 192 1.52 -1.23 10.51
CA ALA A 192 2.42 -1.35 11.67
C ALA A 192 1.64 -1.18 12.99
N ARG A 193 2.21 -1.69 14.10
CA ARG A 193 1.63 -1.63 15.43
C ARG A 193 2.30 -0.59 16.31
N SER A 194 1.56 -0.02 17.29
CA SER A 194 2.09 0.92 18.29
C SER A 194 2.81 2.11 17.65
N VAL A 195 2.15 2.77 16.70
CA VAL A 195 2.75 3.81 15.84
C VAL A 195 2.70 5.18 16.49
N VAL A 196 3.82 5.90 16.45
CA VAL A 196 3.90 7.34 16.70
C VAL A 196 4.79 7.96 15.61
N THR A 197 4.27 8.98 14.92
CA THR A 197 4.97 9.72 13.86
C THR A 197 4.92 11.21 14.13
N GLY A 198 6.06 11.88 14.02
CA GLY A 198 6.16 13.32 13.94
C GLY A 198 6.54 13.76 12.53
N ALA A 199 5.94 14.85 12.01
CA ALA A 199 6.25 15.38 10.70
C ALA A 199 6.40 16.91 10.73
N LEU A 200 7.35 17.43 9.95
CA LEU A 200 7.58 18.85 9.70
C LEU A 200 7.44 19.11 8.21
N SER A 201 6.48 19.94 7.84
CA SER A 201 6.29 20.41 6.47
C SER A 201 6.79 21.85 6.33
N TRP A 202 7.56 22.10 5.28
CA TRP A 202 8.02 23.42 4.90
C TRP A 202 8.04 23.60 3.39
N ARG A 203 7.14 24.42 2.88
CA ARG A 203 6.95 24.60 1.43
C ARG A 203 6.71 23.24 0.73
N ALA A 204 7.57 22.87 -0.21
CA ALA A 204 7.49 21.62 -0.97
C ALA A 204 8.11 20.41 -0.26
N TRP A 205 8.63 20.56 0.94
CA TRP A 205 9.33 19.50 1.67
C TRP A 205 8.54 19.05 2.90
N ARG A 206 8.55 17.75 3.17
CA ARG A 206 8.06 17.17 4.41
C ARG A 206 9.07 16.14 4.92
N TRP A 207 9.52 16.34 6.14
CA TRP A 207 10.36 15.36 6.85
C TRP A 207 9.53 14.70 7.94
N GLU A 208 9.69 13.38 8.09
CA GLU A 208 8.90 12.56 9.00
C GLU A 208 9.81 11.58 9.75
N ALA A 209 9.45 11.27 10.98
CA ALA A 209 10.10 10.23 11.77
C ALA A 209 9.04 9.45 12.54
N SER A 210 9.16 8.12 12.53
CA SER A 210 8.26 7.19 13.20
C SER A 210 8.99 6.30 14.17
N ALA A 211 8.32 5.99 15.29
CA ALA A 211 8.67 4.92 16.21
C ALA A 211 7.48 3.94 16.29
N PHE A 212 7.72 2.64 16.19
CA PHE A 212 6.68 1.63 16.05
C PHE A 212 7.17 0.24 16.43
N ASN A 213 6.30 -0.77 16.42
CA ASN A 213 6.71 -2.17 16.47
C ASN A 213 6.96 -2.69 15.05
N GLY A 214 8.15 -3.20 14.79
CA GLY A 214 8.62 -3.57 13.45
C GLY A 214 8.14 -4.92 12.94
N GLN A 215 7.53 -5.73 13.79
CA GLN A 215 7.02 -7.04 13.42
C GLN A 215 5.70 -6.89 12.65
N GLU A 216 5.59 -7.54 11.51
CA GLU A 216 4.35 -7.62 10.75
C GLU A 216 3.24 -8.31 11.56
N PRO A 217 1.96 -8.01 11.26
CA PRO A 217 0.85 -8.62 11.95
C PRO A 217 0.85 -10.14 11.80
N GLY A 218 0.66 -10.87 12.92
CA GLY A 218 0.61 -12.33 12.91
C GLY A 218 -0.66 -12.90 12.24
N GLU A 219 -0.77 -14.23 12.20
CA GLU A 219 -1.84 -14.97 11.50
C GLU A 219 -3.26 -14.72 12.03
N ASN A 220 -3.43 -14.20 13.25
CA ASN A 220 -4.73 -13.77 13.75
C ASN A 220 -5.05 -12.38 13.23
N ARG A 221 -5.71 -12.31 12.09
CA ARG A 221 -6.02 -11.06 11.38
C ARG A 221 -7.14 -10.24 11.99
N TRP A 222 -7.81 -10.74 13.05
CA TRP A 222 -8.89 -10.06 13.75
C TRP A 222 -8.43 -9.29 14.98
N ASN A 223 -7.23 -9.56 15.50
CA ASN A 223 -6.76 -8.98 16.73
C ASN A 223 -6.10 -7.60 16.54
N LEU A 224 -5.98 -6.87 17.63
CA LEU A 224 -5.31 -5.57 17.71
C LEU A 224 -4.32 -5.59 18.89
N PRO A 225 -3.21 -6.34 18.80
CA PRO A 225 -2.20 -6.34 19.85
C PRO A 225 -1.47 -4.99 19.90
N LEU A 226 -0.97 -4.63 21.09
CA LEU A 226 -0.18 -3.44 21.35
C LEU A 226 1.24 -3.87 21.82
N PRO A 227 2.07 -4.38 20.94
CA PRO A 227 3.43 -4.76 21.30
C PRO A 227 4.28 -3.53 21.60
N PRO A 228 5.40 -3.67 22.34
CA PRO A 228 6.31 -2.56 22.61
C PRO A 228 6.94 -2.02 21.32
N VAL A 229 7.22 -0.74 21.32
CA VAL A 229 7.99 -0.07 20.26
C VAL A 229 9.43 -0.58 20.28
N ASP A 230 9.95 -0.99 19.11
CA ASP A 230 11.29 -1.59 18.96
C ASP A 230 11.99 -1.19 17.64
N SER A 231 11.33 -0.43 16.81
CA SER A 231 11.72 -0.07 15.45
C SER A 231 11.53 1.41 15.19
N TRP A 232 12.20 1.93 14.17
CA TRP A 232 12.11 3.32 13.77
C TRP A 232 12.23 3.47 12.26
N ALA A 233 11.68 4.58 11.74
CA ALA A 233 11.82 4.96 10.33
C ALA A 233 11.87 6.48 10.19
N SER A 234 12.39 6.95 9.05
CA SER A 234 12.37 8.35 8.64
C SER A 234 12.18 8.46 7.14
N ARG A 235 11.36 9.43 6.72
CA ARG A 235 11.04 9.72 5.32
C ARG A 235 11.19 11.21 5.04
N LEU A 236 11.81 11.52 3.90
CA LEU A 236 11.84 12.86 3.32
C LEU A 236 11.04 12.84 2.03
N SER A 237 10.01 13.66 1.96
CA SER A 237 9.15 13.83 0.78
C SER A 237 9.37 15.21 0.14
N TRP A 238 9.31 15.27 -1.18
CA TRP A 238 9.43 16.48 -1.98
C TRP A 238 8.32 16.59 -3.01
N SER A 239 7.59 17.69 -2.99
CA SER A 239 6.43 17.96 -3.84
C SER A 239 6.64 19.25 -4.63
N PRO A 240 7.44 19.25 -5.71
CA PRO A 240 7.77 20.45 -6.49
C PRO A 240 6.57 21.06 -7.21
N SER A 241 5.52 20.28 -7.41
CA SER A 241 4.28 20.71 -8.06
C SER A 241 3.09 19.90 -7.54
N ALA A 242 1.88 20.30 -7.89
CA ALA A 242 0.68 19.54 -7.58
C ALA A 242 0.66 18.11 -8.21
N ARG A 243 1.49 17.87 -9.22
CA ARG A 243 1.49 16.62 -10.00
C ARG A 243 2.55 15.62 -9.57
N ILE A 244 3.55 16.03 -8.79
CA ILE A 244 4.72 15.20 -8.47
C ILE A 244 4.91 15.12 -6.96
N VAL A 245 5.13 13.91 -6.48
CA VAL A 245 5.69 13.62 -5.16
C VAL A 245 6.85 12.65 -5.34
N ALA A 246 8.01 13.01 -4.80
CA ALA A 246 9.14 12.10 -4.64
C ALA A 246 9.41 11.88 -3.15
N GLN A 247 9.89 10.69 -2.78
CA GLN A 247 10.31 10.40 -1.41
C GLN A 247 11.58 9.54 -1.40
N ALA A 248 12.34 9.67 -0.30
CA ALA A 248 13.34 8.72 0.13
C ALA A 248 13.16 8.42 1.61
N SER A 249 13.28 7.16 1.99
CA SER A 249 13.10 6.76 3.38
C SER A 249 14.05 5.64 3.79
N VAL A 250 14.29 5.55 5.10
CA VAL A 250 15.05 4.49 5.72
C VAL A 250 14.45 4.13 7.06
N GLY A 251 14.45 2.85 7.42
CA GLY A 251 13.99 2.37 8.72
C GLY A 251 14.70 1.08 9.14
N ARG A 252 14.78 0.88 10.46
CA ARG A 252 15.20 -0.40 11.04
C ARG A 252 13.96 -1.12 11.56
N LEU A 253 13.73 -2.31 11.04
CA LEU A 253 12.66 -3.23 11.40
C LEU A 253 13.25 -4.37 12.23
N ARG A 254 12.78 -4.56 13.42
CA ARG A 254 13.23 -5.66 14.27
C ARG A 254 12.49 -6.94 13.91
N ARG A 255 13.20 -7.90 13.30
CA ARG A 255 12.67 -9.21 12.89
C ARG A 255 11.26 -9.09 12.31
N PRO A 256 11.11 -8.46 11.12
CA PRO A 256 9.80 -8.04 10.61
C PRO A 256 8.85 -9.21 10.35
N GLU A 257 9.37 -10.37 9.97
CA GLU A 257 8.58 -11.56 9.63
C GLU A 257 8.73 -12.66 10.69
N ALA A 258 7.72 -13.53 10.79
CA ALA A 258 7.74 -14.66 11.73
C ALA A 258 8.91 -15.63 11.47
N THR A 259 9.40 -15.68 10.22
CA THR A 259 10.55 -16.47 9.76
C THR A 259 11.87 -15.71 9.81
N ALA A 260 11.87 -14.42 10.15
CA ALA A 260 13.08 -13.61 10.17
C ALA A 260 13.90 -13.85 11.43
N VAL A 261 15.14 -14.27 11.28
CA VAL A 261 16.14 -14.32 12.36
C VAL A 261 16.87 -12.99 12.52
N ASN A 262 16.87 -12.14 11.49
CA ASN A 262 17.64 -10.92 11.37
C ASN A 262 16.75 -9.69 11.52
N ASP A 263 17.33 -8.58 12.00
CA ASP A 263 16.73 -7.27 11.78
C ASP A 263 16.97 -6.85 10.32
N VAL A 264 16.09 -5.99 9.83
CA VAL A 264 16.18 -5.46 8.46
C VAL A 264 16.33 -3.94 8.51
N VAL A 265 17.33 -3.41 7.81
CA VAL A 265 17.37 -2.00 7.46
C VAL A 265 16.79 -1.86 6.06
N ARG A 266 15.58 -1.28 5.99
CA ARG A 266 14.91 -1.04 4.71
C ARG A 266 15.17 0.38 4.25
N ALA A 267 15.58 0.54 3.00
CA ALA A 267 15.68 1.83 2.32
C ALA A 267 14.78 1.83 1.10
N THR A 268 14.06 2.93 0.86
CA THR A 268 13.21 3.08 -0.32
C THR A 268 13.39 4.44 -0.97
N ALA A 269 13.12 4.51 -2.26
CA ALA A 269 12.95 5.76 -2.98
C ALA A 269 11.83 5.61 -4.01
N SER A 270 11.05 6.66 -4.21
CA SER A 270 10.00 6.65 -5.22
C SER A 270 9.73 8.02 -5.79
N ILE A 271 9.16 8.04 -6.99
CA ILE A 271 8.55 9.21 -7.59
C ILE A 271 7.17 8.82 -8.13
N THR A 272 6.16 9.58 -7.76
CA THR A 272 4.79 9.43 -8.25
C THR A 272 4.37 10.69 -8.99
N TYR A 273 3.85 10.50 -10.19
CA TYR A 273 3.25 11.53 -11.02
C TYR A 273 1.76 11.27 -11.15
N ALA A 274 0.94 12.30 -11.04
CA ALA A 274 -0.49 12.25 -11.35
C ALA A 274 -0.89 13.47 -12.18
N CYS A 275 -1.72 13.25 -13.18
CA CYS A 275 -2.26 14.31 -14.03
C CYS A 275 -3.76 14.07 -14.23
N SER A 276 -4.56 14.94 -13.64
CA SER A 276 -5.99 15.01 -13.87
C SER A 276 -6.39 16.46 -14.12
N HIS A 277 -7.56 16.64 -14.72
CA HIS A 277 -8.19 17.95 -14.79
C HIS A 277 -9.05 18.11 -13.52
N ASP A 278 -8.74 19.10 -12.69
CA ASP A 278 -9.47 19.42 -11.44
C ASP A 278 -9.46 18.32 -10.36
N ALA A 279 -8.46 17.42 -10.34
CA ALA A 279 -8.39 16.26 -9.45
C ALA A 279 -9.70 15.42 -9.42
N SER A 280 -10.48 15.47 -10.50
CA SER A 280 -11.77 14.78 -10.60
C SER A 280 -11.57 13.35 -11.09
N PRO A 281 -12.10 12.34 -10.39
CA PRO A 281 -12.09 10.95 -10.84
C PRO A 281 -13.03 10.70 -12.04
N ASP A 282 -13.95 11.62 -12.35
CA ASP A 282 -14.91 11.49 -13.43
C ASP A 282 -14.37 11.95 -14.79
N ARG A 283 -13.17 12.46 -14.84
CA ARG A 283 -12.52 12.95 -16.06
C ARG A 283 -11.32 12.07 -16.40
N ASP A 284 -10.80 12.26 -17.60
CA ASP A 284 -9.58 11.56 -18.02
C ASP A 284 -8.42 11.97 -17.11
N TRP A 285 -7.71 10.98 -16.62
CA TRP A 285 -6.51 11.14 -15.78
C TRP A 285 -5.53 10.02 -16.03
N TRP A 286 -4.29 10.22 -15.63
CA TRP A 286 -3.32 9.16 -15.55
C TRP A 286 -2.33 9.40 -14.40
N ALA A 287 -1.80 8.31 -13.89
CA ALA A 287 -0.79 8.34 -12.86
C ALA A 287 0.26 7.24 -13.11
N ALA A 288 1.49 7.52 -12.70
CA ALA A 288 2.59 6.57 -12.79
C ALA A 288 3.51 6.70 -11.59
N SER A 289 4.10 5.60 -11.17
CA SER A 289 5.13 5.56 -10.13
C SER A 289 6.32 4.74 -10.56
N LEU A 290 7.51 5.19 -10.14
CA LEU A 290 8.73 4.41 -10.12
C LEU A 290 9.14 4.26 -8.67
N ILE A 291 9.42 3.03 -8.24
CA ILE A 291 9.71 2.70 -6.85
C ILE A 291 10.93 1.78 -6.82
N TRP A 292 11.79 2.00 -5.84
CA TRP A 292 12.88 1.11 -5.47
C TRP A 292 12.81 0.84 -3.99
N GLY A 293 13.01 -0.41 -3.59
CA GLY A 293 13.15 -0.85 -2.22
C GLY A 293 14.37 -1.76 -2.05
N ARG A 294 15.07 -1.61 -0.93
CA ARG A 294 16.17 -2.48 -0.50
C ARG A 294 15.98 -2.92 0.93
N ASN A 295 16.04 -4.21 1.16
CA ASN A 295 16.21 -4.81 2.47
C ASN A 295 17.69 -5.18 2.67
N HIS A 296 18.32 -4.58 3.67
CA HIS A 296 19.62 -5.00 4.19
C HIS A 296 19.37 -5.82 5.45
N PHE A 297 19.54 -7.13 5.35
CA PHE A 297 19.46 -8.05 6.48
C PHE A 297 20.74 -7.94 7.31
N THR A 298 20.61 -7.81 8.64
CA THR A 298 21.75 -7.67 9.55
C THR A 298 22.34 -9.03 9.93
N ALA A 299 23.28 -9.09 10.90
CA ALA A 299 23.77 -10.37 11.45
C ALA A 299 22.59 -11.27 11.90
N PRO A 300 22.70 -12.64 11.84
CA PRO A 300 23.95 -13.39 11.67
C PRO A 300 24.44 -13.51 10.22
N ALA A 301 23.64 -13.22 9.21
CA ALA A 301 24.02 -13.42 7.82
C ALA A 301 23.65 -12.18 6.97
N PRO A 302 24.52 -11.17 6.95
CA PRO A 302 24.28 -9.93 6.25
C PRO A 302 24.15 -10.13 4.73
N ARG A 303 23.06 -9.62 4.14
CA ARG A 303 22.83 -9.62 2.70
C ARG A 303 21.94 -8.46 2.29
N ASN A 304 21.90 -8.18 1.01
CA ASN A 304 20.97 -7.21 0.43
C ASN A 304 20.02 -7.93 -0.52
N SER A 305 18.77 -7.47 -0.50
CA SER A 305 17.75 -7.85 -1.47
C SER A 305 17.07 -6.60 -1.98
N ASP A 306 16.93 -6.48 -3.30
CA ASP A 306 16.41 -5.29 -3.98
C ASP A 306 15.13 -5.62 -4.74
N ALA A 307 14.25 -4.62 -4.83
CA ALA A 307 13.08 -4.65 -5.69
C ALA A 307 12.91 -3.31 -6.43
N TYR A 308 12.35 -3.39 -7.61
CA TYR A 308 12.06 -2.26 -8.50
C TYR A 308 10.66 -2.44 -9.06
N THR A 309 9.83 -1.41 -8.95
CA THR A 309 8.48 -1.37 -9.50
C THR A 309 8.30 -0.15 -10.39
N ALA A 310 7.77 -0.36 -11.59
CA ALA A 310 7.22 0.68 -12.45
C ALA A 310 5.76 0.36 -12.71
N GLU A 311 4.85 1.26 -12.34
CA GLU A 311 3.43 1.04 -12.54
C GLU A 311 2.72 2.29 -13.04
N ALA A 312 1.63 2.10 -13.75
CA ALA A 312 0.79 3.19 -14.23
C ALA A 312 -0.66 2.75 -14.38
N THR A 313 -1.56 3.71 -14.16
CA THR A 313 -3.00 3.59 -14.46
C THR A 313 -3.43 4.81 -15.26
N ARG A 314 -4.22 4.58 -16.32
CA ARG A 314 -4.87 5.61 -17.14
C ARG A 314 -6.37 5.38 -17.17
N HIS A 315 -7.12 6.36 -16.69
CA HIS A 315 -8.56 6.45 -16.87
C HIS A 315 -8.86 7.34 -18.08
N PHE A 316 -9.71 6.87 -18.99
CA PHE A 316 -10.05 7.61 -20.20
C PHE A 316 -11.47 7.36 -20.66
N ALA A 317 -11.97 8.31 -21.44
CA ALA A 317 -13.37 8.32 -21.93
C ALA A 317 -14.39 8.08 -20.79
N ARG A 318 -14.04 8.46 -19.57
CA ARG A 318 -14.86 8.41 -18.32
C ARG A 318 -15.26 7.04 -17.82
N VAL A 319 -14.89 5.96 -18.51
CA VAL A 319 -15.34 4.60 -18.17
C VAL A 319 -14.28 3.52 -18.37
N HIS A 320 -13.13 3.85 -18.90
CA HIS A 320 -12.10 2.88 -19.23
C HIS A 320 -10.87 3.09 -18.37
N ASP A 321 -10.39 2.03 -17.72
CA ASP A 321 -9.11 1.98 -17.03
C ASP A 321 -8.17 1.04 -17.78
N LEU A 322 -7.00 1.53 -18.18
CA LEU A 322 -5.88 0.73 -18.67
C LEU A 322 -4.76 0.83 -17.64
N PHE A 323 -4.19 -0.30 -17.24
CA PHE A 323 -3.15 -0.32 -16.21
C PHE A 323 -2.05 -1.32 -16.53
N GLY A 324 -0.84 -1.04 -16.06
CA GLY A 324 0.33 -1.89 -16.26
C GLY A 324 1.32 -1.77 -15.12
N ARG A 325 2.02 -2.87 -14.80
CA ARG A 325 3.05 -2.95 -13.77
C ARG A 325 4.20 -3.83 -14.26
N ILE A 326 5.40 -3.34 -14.08
CA ILE A 326 6.65 -4.09 -14.27
C ILE A 326 7.32 -4.18 -12.91
N GLU A 327 7.68 -5.38 -12.49
CA GLU A 327 8.38 -5.63 -11.24
C GLU A 327 9.63 -6.45 -11.49
N ARG A 328 10.70 -6.10 -10.79
CA ARG A 328 11.95 -6.87 -10.75
C ARG A 328 12.41 -6.95 -9.31
N LEU A 329 12.47 -8.15 -8.75
CA LEU A 329 12.81 -8.36 -7.35
C LEU A 329 13.77 -9.54 -7.18
N ASN A 330 14.65 -9.43 -6.19
CA ASN A 330 15.54 -10.50 -5.76
C ASN A 330 14.86 -11.26 -4.61
N ASN A 331 14.31 -12.46 -4.88
CA ASN A 331 13.56 -13.25 -3.90
C ASN A 331 14.39 -14.46 -3.45
N ASP A 332 14.62 -14.57 -2.16
CA ASP A 332 15.42 -15.64 -1.52
C ASP A 332 14.57 -16.67 -0.74
N GLU A 333 13.23 -16.54 -0.76
CA GLU A 333 12.33 -17.41 -0.01
C GLU A 333 11.57 -18.45 -0.87
N LEU A 334 11.80 -18.50 -2.18
CA LEU A 334 11.01 -19.31 -3.12
C LEU A 334 10.94 -20.81 -2.79
N PHE A 335 11.89 -21.34 -2.02
CA PHE A 335 11.98 -22.76 -1.69
C PHE A 335 11.55 -23.11 -0.26
N THR A 336 11.02 -22.15 0.50
CA THR A 336 10.54 -22.36 1.88
C THR A 336 9.06 -22.78 1.95
N ARG A 337 8.37 -22.90 0.80
CA ARG A 337 6.93 -23.19 0.71
C ARG A 337 6.52 -24.38 1.57
N GLY A 338 5.57 -24.11 2.49
CA GLY A 338 4.96 -25.15 3.33
C GLY A 338 5.82 -25.66 4.47
N LEU A 339 7.06 -25.17 4.63
CA LEU A 339 7.85 -25.44 5.82
C LEU A 339 7.15 -24.85 7.05
N THR A 340 7.31 -25.51 8.20
CA THR A 340 6.95 -24.87 9.47
C THR A 340 7.89 -23.70 9.75
N ILE A 341 7.45 -22.75 10.58
CA ILE A 341 8.29 -21.61 11.01
C ILE A 341 9.64 -22.10 11.54
N GLN A 342 9.65 -23.14 12.39
CA GLN A 342 10.90 -23.71 12.93
C GLN A 342 11.80 -24.30 11.86
N GLN A 343 11.23 -25.00 10.87
CA GLN A 343 12.00 -25.54 9.74
C GLN A 343 12.57 -24.41 8.88
N ALA A 344 11.82 -23.36 8.62
CA ALA A 344 12.29 -22.20 7.86
C ALA A 344 13.44 -21.48 8.60
N LEU A 345 13.31 -21.25 9.91
CA LEU A 345 14.36 -20.65 10.75
C LEU A 345 15.65 -21.50 10.82
N ALA A 346 15.56 -22.81 10.62
CA ALA A 346 16.70 -23.72 10.61
C ALA A 346 17.34 -23.90 9.22
N GLN A 347 16.75 -23.36 8.15
CA GLN A 347 17.32 -23.44 6.82
C GLN A 347 18.57 -22.56 6.71
N PRO A 348 19.61 -23.04 5.98
CA PRO A 348 20.70 -22.16 5.57
C PRO A 348 20.13 -21.07 4.67
N GLU A 349 20.76 -19.90 4.69
CA GLU A 349 20.36 -18.82 3.80
C GLU A 349 20.33 -19.25 2.35
N GLN A 350 19.25 -18.87 1.68
CA GLN A 350 19.04 -19.19 0.27
C GLN A 350 19.61 -18.08 -0.61
N LEU A 351 20.13 -18.47 -1.76
CA LEU A 351 20.49 -17.51 -2.79
C LEU A 351 19.22 -16.87 -3.35
N GLY A 352 19.22 -15.54 -3.44
CA GLY A 352 18.13 -14.80 -4.07
C GLY A 352 18.10 -15.01 -5.59
N TYR A 353 16.92 -15.15 -6.14
CA TYR A 353 16.68 -15.26 -7.57
C TYR A 353 15.97 -14.02 -8.09
N TRP A 354 16.52 -13.44 -9.16
CA TRP A 354 15.87 -12.32 -9.82
C TRP A 354 14.65 -12.76 -10.62
N ILE A 355 13.48 -12.34 -10.16
CA ILE A 355 12.19 -12.54 -10.85
C ILE A 355 11.81 -11.23 -11.53
N ASN A 356 11.36 -11.32 -12.79
CA ASN A 356 10.77 -10.18 -13.48
C ASN A 356 9.34 -10.53 -13.80
N ALA A 357 8.40 -9.63 -13.48
CA ALA A 357 6.98 -9.76 -13.76
C ALA A 357 6.51 -8.60 -14.64
N LEU A 358 5.67 -8.89 -15.59
CA LEU A 358 4.91 -7.90 -16.37
C LEU A 358 3.44 -8.20 -16.20
N THR A 359 2.68 -7.25 -15.68
CA THR A 359 1.22 -7.33 -15.57
C THR A 359 0.59 -6.23 -16.40
N LEU A 360 -0.40 -6.58 -17.22
CA LEU A 360 -1.22 -5.64 -17.97
C LEU A 360 -2.69 -5.94 -17.68
N GLY A 361 -3.51 -4.91 -17.59
CA GLY A 361 -4.92 -5.10 -17.34
C GLY A 361 -5.79 -3.97 -17.87
N TYR A 362 -7.06 -4.26 -17.93
CA TYR A 362 -8.09 -3.35 -18.39
C TYR A 362 -9.35 -3.55 -17.55
N ALA A 363 -10.01 -2.44 -17.24
CA ALA A 363 -11.33 -2.46 -16.62
C ALA A 363 -12.26 -1.47 -17.31
N ARG A 364 -13.54 -1.75 -17.26
CA ARG A 364 -14.59 -0.88 -17.75
C ARG A 364 -15.65 -0.62 -16.71
N GLU A 365 -15.98 0.63 -16.49
CA GLU A 365 -17.09 1.00 -15.64
C GLU A 365 -18.42 0.52 -16.24
N ILE A 366 -19.28 0.03 -15.38
CA ILE A 366 -20.62 -0.44 -15.68
C ILE A 366 -21.64 0.37 -14.88
N PRO A 367 -22.91 0.42 -15.31
CA PRO A 367 -23.95 1.08 -14.53
C PRO A 367 -23.99 0.58 -13.09
N SER A 368 -24.04 1.48 -12.14
CA SER A 368 -23.98 1.20 -10.70
C SER A 368 -25.01 2.00 -9.92
N LEU A 369 -25.18 1.65 -8.65
CA LEU A 369 -26.04 2.38 -7.71
C LEU A 369 -25.50 3.79 -7.44
N PRO A 370 -26.35 4.74 -6.99
CA PRO A 370 -25.88 6.02 -6.49
C PRO A 370 -24.78 5.84 -5.43
N HIS A 371 -23.76 6.70 -5.45
CA HIS A 371 -22.62 6.67 -4.56
C HIS A 371 -21.70 5.44 -4.68
N LEU A 372 -21.87 4.62 -5.72
CA LEU A 372 -20.98 3.52 -6.07
C LEU A 372 -20.50 3.69 -7.51
N ARG A 373 -19.24 3.33 -7.73
CA ARG A 373 -18.63 3.11 -9.03
C ARG A 373 -18.33 1.63 -9.17
N SER A 374 -18.89 0.97 -10.16
CA SER A 374 -18.67 -0.46 -10.42
C SER A 374 -17.90 -0.64 -11.70
N SER A 375 -16.94 -1.56 -11.72
CA SER A 375 -16.16 -1.88 -12.92
C SER A 375 -15.97 -3.39 -13.06
N LEU A 376 -16.02 -3.88 -14.30
CA LEU A 376 -15.56 -5.23 -14.64
C LEU A 376 -14.19 -5.11 -15.30
N GLY A 377 -13.25 -5.94 -14.89
CA GLY A 377 -11.91 -5.91 -15.41
C GLY A 377 -11.24 -7.28 -15.46
N ALA A 378 -10.11 -7.31 -16.16
CA ALA A 378 -9.22 -8.45 -16.22
C ALA A 378 -7.77 -7.98 -16.28
N SER A 379 -6.86 -8.81 -15.79
CA SER A 379 -5.43 -8.62 -15.91
C SER A 379 -4.73 -9.93 -16.31
N PHE A 380 -3.59 -9.77 -16.96
CA PHE A 380 -2.71 -10.84 -17.38
C PHE A 380 -1.31 -10.54 -16.86
N ALA A 381 -0.70 -11.52 -16.20
CA ALA A 381 0.67 -11.46 -15.71
C ALA A 381 1.53 -12.54 -16.37
N THR A 382 2.76 -12.17 -16.75
CA THR A 382 3.78 -13.09 -17.23
C THR A 382 5.08 -12.89 -16.48
N TYR A 383 5.85 -13.98 -16.33
CA TYR A 383 7.04 -13.96 -15.49
C TYR A 383 8.25 -14.46 -16.26
N LEU A 384 9.37 -13.74 -16.20
CA LEU A 384 10.66 -14.20 -16.69
C LEU A 384 11.40 -14.86 -15.52
N VAL A 385 11.52 -16.18 -15.61
CA VAL A 385 12.03 -17.04 -14.55
C VAL A 385 13.46 -17.46 -14.88
N PRO A 386 14.44 -17.30 -13.97
CA PRO A 386 15.81 -17.75 -14.19
C PRO A 386 15.88 -19.29 -14.25
N ALA A 387 16.84 -19.81 -15.01
CA ALA A 387 16.97 -21.24 -15.28
C ALA A 387 16.89 -22.17 -14.04
N PRO A 388 17.51 -21.83 -12.88
CA PRO A 388 17.47 -22.71 -11.70
C PRO A 388 16.08 -22.97 -11.14
N VAL A 389 15.12 -22.02 -11.29
CA VAL A 389 13.78 -22.16 -10.72
C VAL A 389 12.74 -22.67 -11.74
N ARG A 390 13.10 -22.80 -13.02
CA ARG A 390 12.20 -23.28 -14.08
C ARG A 390 11.67 -24.69 -13.84
N ALA A 391 12.47 -25.56 -13.23
CA ALA A 391 12.03 -26.94 -12.89
C ALA A 391 10.83 -26.93 -11.93
N VAL A 392 10.71 -25.89 -11.10
CA VAL A 392 9.67 -25.76 -10.08
C VAL A 392 8.47 -24.94 -10.57
N TYR A 393 8.71 -23.90 -11.37
CA TYR A 393 7.66 -22.96 -11.83
C TYR A 393 7.18 -23.17 -13.26
N GLY A 394 7.93 -23.95 -14.05
CA GLY A 394 7.74 -24.03 -15.51
C GLY A 394 8.55 -22.94 -16.24
N GLN A 395 8.55 -23.01 -17.57
CA GLN A 395 9.32 -22.07 -18.40
C GLN A 395 8.65 -20.70 -18.53
N HIS A 396 7.32 -20.68 -18.58
CA HIS A 396 6.50 -19.50 -18.83
C HIS A 396 5.26 -19.52 -17.92
N PRO A 397 5.43 -19.33 -16.60
CA PRO A 397 4.29 -19.22 -15.71
C PRO A 397 3.48 -17.96 -16.02
N LEU A 398 2.16 -18.07 -15.91
CA LEU A 398 1.21 -17.03 -16.25
C LEU A 398 0.21 -16.86 -15.11
N GLY A 399 -0.30 -15.64 -14.94
CA GLY A 399 -1.43 -15.34 -14.07
C GLY A 399 -2.52 -14.62 -14.84
N VAL A 400 -3.76 -15.00 -14.61
CA VAL A 400 -4.94 -14.30 -15.13
C VAL A 400 -5.85 -14.00 -13.98
N GLN A 401 -6.34 -12.77 -13.89
CA GLN A 401 -7.37 -12.39 -12.94
C GLN A 401 -8.55 -11.74 -13.69
N VAL A 402 -9.76 -12.11 -13.29
CA VAL A 402 -10.98 -11.42 -13.69
C VAL A 402 -11.64 -10.88 -12.43
N PHE A 403 -12.12 -9.65 -12.45
CA PHE A 403 -12.64 -9.04 -11.24
C PHE A 403 -13.85 -8.13 -11.49
N LEU A 404 -14.72 -8.09 -10.48
CA LEU A 404 -15.68 -7.02 -10.26
C LEU A 404 -15.12 -6.10 -9.18
N ARG A 405 -15.04 -4.79 -9.46
CA ARG A 405 -14.65 -3.75 -8.51
C ARG A 405 -15.86 -2.91 -8.12
N LEU A 406 -16.01 -2.65 -6.84
CA LEU A 406 -16.98 -1.71 -6.26
C LEU A 406 -16.22 -0.65 -5.47
N ARG A 407 -16.42 0.63 -5.76
CA ARG A 407 -15.76 1.75 -5.09
C ARG A 407 -16.79 2.78 -4.64
N LEU A 408 -16.65 3.32 -3.43
CA LEU A 408 -17.43 4.46 -2.96
C LEU A 408 -17.07 5.72 -3.75
N ARG A 409 -18.11 6.51 -4.09
CA ARG A 409 -17.97 7.71 -4.93
C ARG A 409 -18.81 8.87 -4.40
#